data_3ff7eddaf031ed824cf737d85d12f44b
#
_entry.id   3ff7eddaf031ed824cf737d85d12f44b
#
_cell.length_a   1.000
_cell.length_b   1.000
_cell.length_c   1.000
_cell.angle_alpha   90.00
_cell.angle_beta   90.00
_cell.angle_gamma   90.00
#
_symmetry.space_group_name_H-M   'P 1'
#
loop_
_entity.id
_entity.type
_entity.pdbx_description
1 polymer ?
#
loop_
_entity_poly.entity_id
_entity_poly.type
_entity_poly.pdbx_seq_one_letter_code
_entity_poly.pdbx_strand_id
1 'polypeptide(L)'
;MKKRLFTFVLTVLLMLQGSLAQAGESPCTSYPIDAINPTAKNNPAGAAFPGYRGLNQLVIYTSKNASKRTSTNEYGVEVRVKKPFYASQGEIVQITGANTPLHWGEYVISAHGNASRWLLVHGMLGALVQVDSTHNKLTLCENPKAEALALKSLKQYAKAQGGMLSYALKQWTEDPQTKATGATGLEKALWAGTAPWASTQIQGVWHRPTLAQSSDAEIKKMLLRFKAMGINTVFLETFVHGFTMYPSKVFQKYGIAPNAYPKLGVVGNEALLARWVRLAHAEGMQVHAWLQVFYVGNSNLNLPTPILAKFPQWRNRQRQYADDPTPHPSPIEQGHWFMDPANPQVRQFLTDVVDELATSYPVDGIQIDYIRYPASLEPADANFVASTWGYTPIARTTFKAKFKVDPLTLTPADTLLWQEWENFKASQVTQWVRDVRTHQSLKWNDLRSTKEFPELKLSAAVFPDPKGSHGIKHQDWPLWMREGIVDFMAPMILSANEAPVCKALKLMHDINPYIPVVPGLFAPFYKSPTLSSLKQLQASCACGGWGFIWFQSDYLQGDLEERLKYRKANMVVEGC
;
A
#
# COMPACT_ATOMS: atom_id res chain seq x y z
N MET A 1 -52.68 13.25 57.69
CA MET A 1 -51.84 14.09 56.83
C MET A 1 -50.33 13.95 57.05
N LYS A 2 -49.84 13.50 58.21
CA LYS A 2 -48.35 13.38 58.41
C LYS A 2 -47.69 12.18 57.77
N LYS A 3 -48.38 11.10 57.44
CA LYS A 3 -47.76 9.93 56.78
C LYS A 3 -47.54 10.09 55.24
N ARG A 4 -48.29 10.96 54.56
CA ARG A 4 -48.11 11.21 53.12
C ARG A 4 -46.99 12.18 52.82
N LEU A 5 -46.62 13.03 53.73
CA LEU A 5 -45.53 13.99 53.61
C LEU A 5 -44.14 13.31 53.70
N PHE A 6 -44.07 12.27 54.57
CA PHE A 6 -42.80 11.54 54.77
C PHE A 6 -42.44 10.64 53.58
N THR A 7 -43.45 10.06 52.90
CA THR A 7 -43.21 9.24 51.70
C THR A 7 -42.81 10.10 50.51
N PHE A 8 -43.35 11.33 50.40
CA PHE A 8 -42.99 12.24 49.30
C PHE A 8 -41.59 12.82 49.46
N VAL A 9 -41.15 13.12 50.68
CA VAL A 9 -39.79 13.62 50.94
C VAL A 9 -38.75 12.50 50.73
N LEU A 10 -39.08 11.24 51.08
CA LEU A 10 -38.16 10.11 50.85
C LEU A 10 -38.05 9.75 49.36
N THR A 11 -39.13 9.88 48.61
CA THR A 11 -39.12 9.62 47.15
C THR A 11 -38.38 10.73 46.38
N VAL A 12 -38.49 11.97 46.81
CA VAL A 12 -37.73 13.09 46.23
C VAL A 12 -36.24 13.04 46.62
N LEU A 13 -35.89 12.57 47.83
CA LEU A 13 -34.49 12.34 48.18
C LEU A 13 -33.89 11.13 47.45
N LEU A 14 -34.66 10.09 47.17
CA LEU A 14 -34.22 8.96 46.34
C LEU A 14 -34.14 9.32 44.86
N MET A 15 -34.94 10.26 44.38
CA MET A 15 -34.82 10.78 43.01
C MET A 15 -33.68 11.81 42.86
N LEU A 16 -33.28 12.49 43.93
CA LEU A 16 -32.13 13.38 43.95
C LEU A 16 -30.80 12.64 44.15
N GLN A 17 -30.84 11.42 44.70
CA GLN A 17 -29.66 10.54 44.74
C GLN A 17 -29.45 9.75 43.44
N GLY A 18 -30.47 9.64 42.59
CA GLY A 18 -30.37 9.02 41.27
C GLY A 18 -29.85 9.95 40.18
N SER A 19 -29.55 11.21 40.45
CA SER A 19 -29.02 12.20 39.50
C SER A 19 -27.69 12.84 39.90
N LEU A 20 -27.03 12.33 40.92
CA LEU A 20 -25.56 12.41 40.97
C LEU A 20 -25.07 11.31 40.02
N ALA A 21 -25.09 11.63 38.71
CA ALA A 21 -24.25 10.93 37.78
C ALA A 21 -22.87 10.84 38.42
N GLN A 22 -22.44 9.65 38.76
CA GLN A 22 -21.03 9.36 38.93
C GLN A 22 -20.37 10.11 37.78
N ALA A 23 -19.45 11.00 38.11
CA ALA A 23 -18.52 11.52 37.11
C ALA A 23 -17.94 10.27 36.49
N GLY A 24 -18.43 9.94 35.29
CA GLY A 24 -18.16 8.65 34.64
C GLY A 24 -16.65 8.47 34.60
N GLU A 25 -16.19 7.35 35.11
CA GLU A 25 -14.84 6.92 34.80
C GLU A 25 -14.69 7.04 33.28
N SER A 26 -13.71 7.81 32.85
CA SER A 26 -13.43 7.98 31.43
C SER A 26 -13.31 6.58 30.82
N PRO A 27 -13.97 6.27 29.68
CA PRO A 27 -14.00 4.93 29.15
C PRO A 27 -12.59 4.43 28.94
N CYS A 28 -12.27 3.29 29.53
CA CYS A 28 -10.99 2.63 29.45
C CYS A 28 -11.12 1.37 28.60
N THR A 29 -10.13 1.10 27.78
CA THR A 29 -10.03 -0.13 27.01
C THR A 29 -8.66 -0.77 27.21
N SER A 30 -8.55 -2.08 26.97
CA SER A 30 -7.32 -2.80 27.24
C SER A 30 -6.94 -3.72 26.08
N TYR A 31 -5.63 -3.92 25.94
CA TYR A 31 -5.05 -4.84 24.97
C TYR A 31 -3.91 -5.65 25.61
N PRO A 32 -3.70 -6.93 25.23
CA PRO A 32 -2.59 -7.73 25.73
C PRO A 32 -1.25 -7.16 25.26
N ILE A 33 -0.23 -7.24 26.10
CA ILE A 33 1.16 -6.91 25.76
C ILE A 33 1.87 -8.21 25.40
N ASP A 34 2.43 -8.30 24.21
CA ASP A 34 3.16 -9.48 23.74
C ASP A 34 4.59 -9.51 24.30
N ALA A 35 5.25 -8.37 24.38
CA ALA A 35 6.59 -8.28 24.96
C ALA A 35 6.89 -6.89 25.50
N ILE A 36 7.72 -6.86 26.55
CA ILE A 36 8.33 -5.65 27.11
C ILE A 36 9.84 -5.75 26.90
N ASN A 37 10.43 -4.76 26.24
CA ASN A 37 11.84 -4.77 25.83
C ASN A 37 12.20 -6.09 25.12
N PRO A 38 11.58 -6.40 23.98
CA PRO A 38 11.76 -7.67 23.32
C PRO A 38 13.22 -7.94 22.96
N THR A 39 13.60 -9.19 23.12
CA THR A 39 14.90 -9.72 22.67
C THR A 39 14.62 -10.82 21.65
N ALA A 40 15.61 -11.26 20.92
CA ALA A 40 15.45 -12.38 19.97
C ALA A 40 14.85 -13.65 20.62
N LYS A 41 15.03 -13.81 21.94
CA LYS A 41 14.57 -14.97 22.70
C LYS A 41 13.09 -14.87 23.12
N ASN A 42 12.61 -13.65 23.46
CA ASN A 42 11.24 -13.43 23.93
C ASN A 42 10.36 -12.64 22.95
N ASN A 43 10.81 -12.51 21.72
CA ASN A 43 10.06 -11.87 20.66
C ASN A 43 9.12 -12.88 20.01
N PRO A 44 7.78 -12.67 20.03
CA PRO A 44 6.81 -13.57 19.41
C PRO A 44 7.02 -13.78 17.91
N ALA A 45 7.64 -12.80 17.24
CA ALA A 45 7.96 -12.87 15.81
C ALA A 45 9.33 -13.51 15.52
N GLY A 46 10.05 -13.98 16.53
CA GLY A 46 11.42 -14.49 16.38
C GLY A 46 12.44 -13.40 16.15
N ALA A 47 13.51 -13.71 15.41
CA ALA A 47 14.61 -12.76 15.17
C ALA A 47 14.20 -11.58 14.26
N ALA A 48 13.19 -11.75 13.43
CA ALA A 48 12.72 -10.75 12.50
C ALA A 48 11.69 -9.83 13.16
N PHE A 49 12.13 -9.07 14.09
CA PHE A 49 11.34 -8.07 14.79
C PHE A 49 11.57 -6.71 14.10
N PRO A 50 10.60 -5.89 14.06
CA PRO A 50 9.13 -5.86 14.16
C PRO A 50 8.43 -5.55 12.84
N GLY A 51 8.96 -5.95 11.73
CA GLY A 51 8.42 -5.64 10.41
C GLY A 51 7.26 -6.51 9.97
N TYR A 52 6.66 -7.25 10.88
CA TYR A 52 5.67 -8.25 10.52
C TYR A 52 4.28 -7.67 10.38
N ARG A 53 3.85 -7.43 9.16
CA ARG A 53 2.43 -7.33 8.87
C ARG A 53 1.77 -8.70 8.98
N GLY A 54 0.62 -8.71 9.64
CA GLY A 54 -0.17 -9.92 9.85
C GLY A 54 -0.01 -10.56 11.22
N LEU A 55 0.99 -10.15 12.00
CA LEU A 55 1.04 -10.49 13.42
C LEU A 55 0.32 -9.40 14.22
N ASN A 56 -0.61 -9.83 15.08
CA ASN A 56 -1.26 -8.96 16.04
C ASN A 56 -0.33 -8.78 17.23
N GLN A 57 0.56 -7.82 17.16
CA GLN A 57 1.63 -7.68 18.13
C GLN A 57 1.64 -6.29 18.76
N LEU A 58 1.67 -6.23 20.09
CA LEU A 58 1.87 -5.02 20.86
C LEU A 58 3.08 -5.18 21.78
N VAL A 59 4.07 -4.31 21.60
CA VAL A 59 5.31 -4.34 22.38
C VAL A 59 5.63 -3.00 22.96
N ILE A 60 6.36 -3.00 24.09
CA ILE A 60 6.77 -1.80 24.80
C ILE A 60 8.29 -1.75 24.87
N TYR A 61 8.88 -0.61 24.49
CA TYR A 61 10.29 -0.30 24.60
C TYR A 61 10.52 0.80 25.63
N THR A 62 11.30 0.49 26.64
CA THR A 62 11.79 1.50 27.59
C THR A 62 13.08 2.12 27.07
N SER A 63 13.53 3.21 27.68
CA SER A 63 14.77 3.90 27.33
C SER A 63 16.01 3.00 27.30
N LYS A 64 16.03 1.91 28.07
CA LYS A 64 17.10 0.90 28.07
C LYS A 64 17.27 0.17 26.74
N ASN A 65 16.20 0.02 25.96
CA ASN A 65 16.16 -0.77 24.74
C ASN A 65 15.65 0.03 23.52
N ALA A 66 15.61 1.34 23.63
CA ALA A 66 15.17 2.22 22.56
C ALA A 66 16.00 2.07 21.29
N SER A 67 17.30 1.81 21.43
CA SER A 67 18.22 1.57 20.31
C SER A 67 18.00 0.24 19.58
N LYS A 68 17.22 -0.68 20.19
CA LYS A 68 16.84 -1.95 19.57
C LYS A 68 15.48 -1.88 18.86
N ARG A 69 14.82 -0.75 18.95
CA ARG A 69 13.62 -0.44 18.22
C ARG A 69 14.00 -0.29 16.75
N THR A 70 13.51 -1.19 15.92
CA THR A 70 13.57 -0.93 14.50
C THR A 70 12.49 0.10 14.23
N SER A 71 12.94 1.20 13.75
CA SER A 71 12.12 2.29 13.36
C SER A 71 11.24 1.96 12.22
N THR A 72 10.47 2.90 11.90
CA THR A 72 9.95 3.01 10.58
C THR A 72 8.90 2.03 10.29
N ASN A 73 7.97 2.06 11.15
CA ASN A 73 6.89 1.17 10.94
C ASN A 73 5.86 1.74 10.02
N GLU A 74 6.12 1.57 8.76
CA GLU A 74 5.07 1.59 7.78
C GLU A 74 3.91 0.68 8.12
N TYR A 75 4.18 -0.32 8.92
CA TYR A 75 3.27 -1.43 9.21
C TYR A 75 2.69 -1.40 10.60
N GLY A 76 3.15 -0.47 11.41
CA GLY A 76 2.74 -0.36 12.79
C GLY A 76 2.44 1.07 13.18
N VAL A 77 1.98 1.20 14.40
CA VAL A 77 1.75 2.47 15.07
C VAL A 77 2.61 2.50 16.30
N GLU A 78 3.30 3.60 16.50
CA GLU A 78 4.04 3.86 17.71
C GLU A 78 3.51 5.10 18.40
N VAL A 79 3.33 5.01 19.72
CA VAL A 79 3.03 6.16 20.57
C VAL A 79 4.12 6.31 21.62
N ARG A 80 4.56 7.55 21.84
CA ARG A 80 5.50 7.89 22.90
C ARG A 80 4.72 8.27 24.15
N VAL A 81 5.11 7.66 25.26
CA VAL A 81 4.49 7.90 26.56
C VAL A 81 5.50 8.57 27.48
N LYS A 82 5.09 9.65 28.12
CA LYS A 82 5.86 10.36 29.13
C LYS A 82 5.43 9.91 30.50
N LYS A 83 6.30 9.50 31.29
CA LYS A 83 6.43 9.14 32.71
C LYS A 83 7.14 7.81 32.87
N PRO A 84 7.78 7.57 34.00
CA PRO A 84 8.51 6.32 34.22
C PRO A 84 7.60 5.11 34.00
N PHE A 85 8.04 4.21 33.18
CA PHE A 85 7.33 2.95 32.90
C PHE A 85 6.95 2.19 34.20
N TYR A 86 7.85 2.21 35.19
CA TYR A 86 7.66 1.55 36.48
C TYR A 86 6.57 2.18 37.36
N ALA A 87 6.10 3.38 37.03
CA ALA A 87 4.99 4.02 37.74
C ALA A 87 3.62 3.54 37.31
N SER A 88 3.54 2.59 36.38
CA SER A 88 2.32 1.96 35.85
C SER A 88 1.38 2.90 35.12
N GLN A 89 1.61 4.20 35.16
CA GLN A 89 0.74 5.20 34.55
C GLN A 89 1.57 6.22 33.77
N GLY A 90 1.04 6.65 32.65
CA GLY A 90 1.64 7.66 31.80
C GLY A 90 0.61 8.40 30.97
N GLU A 91 1.08 9.24 30.08
CA GLU A 91 0.27 9.98 29.15
C GLU A 91 0.91 9.92 27.76
N ILE A 92 0.10 9.69 26.74
CA ILE A 92 0.57 9.74 25.35
C ILE A 92 0.90 11.18 25.00
N VAL A 93 2.16 11.44 24.69
CA VAL A 93 2.65 12.79 24.38
C VAL A 93 3.01 12.97 22.92
N GLN A 94 3.17 11.88 22.19
CA GLN A 94 3.52 11.94 20.78
C GLN A 94 3.19 10.62 20.07
N ILE A 95 2.66 10.72 18.85
CA ILE A 95 2.63 9.62 17.89
C ILE A 95 3.93 9.72 17.10
N THR A 96 4.67 8.62 17.04
CA THR A 96 5.97 8.61 16.40
C THR A 96 6.07 7.47 15.39
N GLY A 97 6.74 7.72 14.30
CA GLY A 97 7.05 6.71 13.27
C GLY A 97 8.54 6.55 13.03
N ALA A 98 9.35 7.24 13.82
CA ALA A 98 10.78 7.29 13.60
C ALA A 98 11.57 6.90 14.83
N ASN A 99 12.86 6.59 14.64
CA ASN A 99 13.86 6.41 15.68
C ASN A 99 14.17 7.72 16.41
N THR A 100 13.16 8.31 17.03
CA THR A 100 13.38 9.48 17.86
C THR A 100 13.99 9.03 19.19
N PRO A 101 15.13 9.59 19.62
CA PRO A 101 15.73 9.24 20.91
C PRO A 101 14.71 9.39 22.04
N LEU A 102 14.63 8.38 22.92
CA LEU A 102 13.80 8.45 24.13
C LEU A 102 14.54 9.22 25.20
N HIS A 103 13.85 10.17 25.82
CA HIS A 103 14.36 10.86 27.01
C HIS A 103 14.12 9.98 28.25
N TRP A 104 14.83 10.31 29.33
CA TRP A 104 14.64 9.62 30.60
C TRP A 104 13.19 9.74 31.08
N GLY A 105 12.58 8.61 31.47
CA GLY A 105 11.17 8.54 31.86
C GLY A 105 10.19 8.40 30.71
N GLU A 106 10.64 8.27 29.49
CA GLU A 106 9.79 7.98 28.33
C GLU A 106 9.89 6.51 27.91
N TYR A 107 8.83 6.03 27.29
CA TYR A 107 8.80 4.72 26.64
C TYR A 107 7.94 4.77 25.38
N VAL A 108 8.06 3.76 24.53
CA VAL A 108 7.29 3.65 23.29
C VAL A 108 6.45 2.38 23.32
N ILE A 109 5.19 2.53 22.98
CA ILE A 109 4.28 1.43 22.66
C ILE A 109 4.25 1.30 21.15
N SER A 110 4.62 0.12 20.66
CA SER A 110 4.65 -0.21 19.23
C SER A 110 3.67 -1.35 18.97
N ALA A 111 2.82 -1.18 17.97
CA ALA A 111 1.77 -2.13 17.66
C ALA A 111 1.67 -2.44 16.17
N HIS A 112 1.35 -3.70 15.84
CA HIS A 112 1.19 -4.23 14.49
C HIS A 112 -0.13 -4.98 14.33
N GLY A 113 -0.63 -5.08 13.12
CA GLY A 113 -1.88 -5.81 12.81
C GLY A 113 -3.10 -5.25 13.55
N ASN A 114 -3.89 -6.09 14.20
CA ASN A 114 -5.06 -5.65 14.97
C ASN A 114 -4.68 -4.81 16.19
N ALA A 115 -3.51 -5.06 16.80
CA ALA A 115 -3.00 -4.22 17.87
C ALA A 115 -2.74 -2.78 17.39
N SER A 116 -2.28 -2.59 16.16
CA SER A 116 -2.09 -1.25 15.60
C SER A 116 -3.42 -0.54 15.36
N ARG A 117 -4.45 -1.25 14.90
CA ARG A 117 -5.79 -0.68 14.77
C ARG A 117 -6.36 -0.25 16.11
N TRP A 118 -6.22 -1.10 17.12
CA TRP A 118 -6.64 -0.77 18.47
C TRP A 118 -5.88 0.44 19.02
N LEU A 119 -4.56 0.48 18.87
CA LEU A 119 -3.73 1.59 19.34
C LEU A 119 -4.04 2.91 18.61
N LEU A 120 -4.36 2.87 17.32
CA LEU A 120 -4.80 4.05 16.56
C LEU A 120 -6.13 4.61 17.05
N VAL A 121 -7.06 3.75 17.43
CA VAL A 121 -8.39 4.18 17.90
C VAL A 121 -8.32 4.75 19.32
N HIS A 122 -7.52 4.16 20.19
CA HIS A 122 -7.52 4.47 21.63
C HIS A 122 -6.29 5.24 22.10
N GLY A 123 -5.22 5.26 21.29
CA GLY A 123 -3.95 5.89 21.61
C GLY A 123 -3.87 7.39 21.28
N MET A 124 -4.93 8.13 21.55
CA MET A 124 -5.00 9.58 21.32
C MET A 124 -3.96 10.34 22.14
N LEU A 125 -3.41 11.43 21.59
CA LEU A 125 -2.57 12.36 22.35
C LEU A 125 -3.33 12.86 23.58
N GLY A 126 -2.69 12.76 24.74
CA GLY A 126 -3.32 13.07 26.02
C GLY A 126 -4.05 11.90 26.68
N ALA A 127 -4.23 10.76 26.00
CA ALA A 127 -4.82 9.57 26.60
C ALA A 127 -3.96 9.08 27.79
N LEU A 128 -4.61 8.64 28.85
CA LEU A 128 -3.95 8.06 30.00
C LEU A 128 -3.56 6.61 29.70
N VAL A 129 -2.33 6.26 30.04
CA VAL A 129 -1.75 4.93 29.80
C VAL A 129 -1.45 4.26 31.13
N GLN A 130 -1.94 3.03 31.29
CA GLN A 130 -1.58 2.16 32.41
C GLN A 130 -1.01 0.85 31.88
N VAL A 131 0.18 0.50 32.35
CA VAL A 131 0.85 -0.76 32.03
C VAL A 131 0.83 -1.68 33.23
N ASP A 132 0.16 -2.81 33.10
CA ASP A 132 0.21 -3.90 34.07
C ASP A 132 1.17 -4.97 33.54
N SER A 133 2.41 -4.92 34.02
CA SER A 133 3.45 -5.88 33.62
C SER A 133 3.27 -7.26 34.26
N THR A 134 2.47 -7.36 35.32
CA THR A 134 2.17 -8.64 36.00
C THR A 134 1.21 -9.48 35.16
N HIS A 135 0.20 -8.84 34.57
CA HIS A 135 -0.81 -9.50 33.74
C HIS A 135 -0.60 -9.27 32.24
N ASN A 136 0.52 -8.67 31.84
CA ASN A 136 0.84 -8.32 30.44
C ASN A 136 -0.32 -7.56 29.76
N LYS A 137 -0.80 -6.51 30.40
CA LYS A 137 -1.99 -5.77 29.97
C LYS A 137 -1.68 -4.28 29.83
N LEU A 138 -2.02 -3.71 28.68
CA LEU A 138 -2.03 -2.28 28.45
C LEU A 138 -3.47 -1.76 28.55
N THR A 139 -3.69 -0.71 29.34
CA THR A 139 -4.99 -0.03 29.43
C THR A 139 -4.82 1.42 28.98
N LEU A 140 -5.70 1.86 28.09
CA LEU A 140 -5.80 3.24 27.64
C LEU A 140 -7.14 3.80 28.08
N CYS A 141 -7.11 4.99 28.70
CA CYS A 141 -8.30 5.69 29.15
C CYS A 141 -8.41 7.05 28.47
N GLU A 142 -9.60 7.40 28.04
CA GLU A 142 -9.87 8.71 27.49
C GLU A 142 -9.62 9.81 28.52
N ASN A 143 -9.04 10.93 28.07
CA ASN A 143 -8.81 12.13 28.86
C ASN A 143 -9.30 13.35 28.08
N PRO A 144 -10.61 13.66 28.10
CA PRO A 144 -11.22 14.65 27.24
C PRO A 144 -10.58 16.05 27.29
N LYS A 145 -10.05 16.44 28.46
CA LYS A 145 -9.37 17.74 28.60
C LYS A 145 -8.01 17.78 27.89
N ALA A 146 -7.20 16.75 28.10
CA ALA A 146 -5.89 16.64 27.45
C ALA A 146 -6.02 16.40 25.95
N GLU A 147 -6.99 15.58 25.55
CA GLU A 147 -7.31 15.33 24.14
C GLU A 147 -7.76 16.59 23.42
N ALA A 148 -8.60 17.43 24.03
CA ALA A 148 -9.02 18.71 23.43
C ALA A 148 -7.84 19.67 23.19
N LEU A 149 -6.87 19.72 24.11
CA LEU A 149 -5.66 20.52 23.96
C LEU A 149 -4.75 19.92 22.86
N ALA A 150 -4.56 18.62 22.86
CA ALA A 150 -3.79 17.91 21.85
C ALA A 150 -4.39 18.10 20.46
N LEU A 151 -5.72 17.97 20.35
CA LEU A 151 -6.45 18.19 19.11
C LEU A 151 -6.29 19.60 18.56
N LYS A 152 -6.30 20.62 19.44
CA LYS A 152 -6.04 22.00 19.02
C LYS A 152 -4.67 22.15 18.36
N SER A 153 -3.65 21.50 18.93
CA SER A 153 -2.30 21.49 18.37
C SER A 153 -2.24 20.71 17.05
N LEU A 154 -2.91 19.55 16.97
CA LEU A 154 -3.01 18.76 15.74
C LEU A 154 -3.69 19.52 14.61
N LYS A 155 -4.77 20.25 14.91
CA LYS A 155 -5.46 21.10 13.93
C LYS A 155 -4.56 22.18 13.34
N GLN A 156 -3.76 22.82 14.19
CA GLN A 156 -2.80 23.83 13.74
C GLN A 156 -1.71 23.19 12.87
N TYR A 157 -1.18 22.05 13.28
CA TYR A 157 -0.17 21.33 12.51
C TYR A 157 -0.73 20.81 11.18
N ALA A 158 -1.90 20.19 11.18
CA ALA A 158 -2.54 19.69 9.97
C ALA A 158 -2.83 20.81 8.95
N LYS A 159 -3.23 21.99 9.42
CA LYS A 159 -3.45 23.15 8.57
C LYS A 159 -2.15 23.62 7.88
N ALA A 160 -1.02 23.53 8.58
CA ALA A 160 0.28 23.88 8.03
C ALA A 160 0.81 22.85 7.03
N GLN A 161 0.49 21.57 7.23
CA GLN A 161 0.99 20.47 6.39
C GLN A 161 0.13 20.19 5.14
N GLY A 162 -1.17 20.51 5.16
CA GLY A 162 -2.07 20.25 4.03
C GLY A 162 -2.27 18.76 3.71
N GLY A 163 -2.72 18.46 2.49
CA GLY A 163 -2.80 17.12 1.95
C GLY A 163 -3.65 16.13 2.79
N MET A 164 -3.11 14.93 3.06
CA MET A 164 -3.80 13.88 3.80
C MET A 164 -4.17 14.29 5.24
N LEU A 165 -3.33 15.10 5.91
CA LEU A 165 -3.64 15.62 7.23
C LEU A 165 -4.85 16.54 7.21
N SER A 166 -4.95 17.40 6.19
CA SER A 166 -6.13 18.26 5.99
C SER A 166 -7.38 17.43 5.70
N TYR A 167 -7.27 16.39 4.89
CA TYR A 167 -8.38 15.46 4.61
C TYR A 167 -8.85 14.74 5.86
N ALA A 168 -7.94 14.14 6.61
CA ALA A 168 -8.25 13.44 7.86
C ALA A 168 -8.87 14.38 8.91
N LEU A 169 -8.38 15.63 8.99
CA LEU A 169 -8.97 16.66 9.85
C LEU A 169 -10.39 16.99 9.45
N LYS A 170 -10.67 17.12 8.14
CA LYS A 170 -12.01 17.37 7.63
C LYS A 170 -12.95 16.22 7.98
N GLN A 171 -12.56 14.99 7.74
CA GLN A 171 -13.32 13.79 8.10
C GLN A 171 -13.69 13.79 9.60
N TRP A 172 -12.71 14.09 10.43
CA TRP A 172 -12.91 14.10 11.88
C TRP A 172 -13.84 15.23 12.36
N THR A 173 -13.87 16.37 11.68
CA THR A 173 -14.67 17.54 12.10
C THR A 173 -16.07 17.58 11.54
N GLU A 174 -16.32 17.00 10.37
CA GLU A 174 -17.57 17.14 9.63
C GLU A 174 -18.56 15.98 9.83
N ASP A 175 -18.08 14.80 10.23
CA ASP A 175 -18.93 13.64 10.39
C ASP A 175 -18.76 12.97 11.77
N PRO A 176 -19.69 13.20 12.69
CA PRO A 176 -19.66 12.57 14.01
C PRO A 176 -19.71 11.05 13.98
N GLN A 177 -20.34 10.43 12.98
CA GLN A 177 -20.44 8.96 12.85
C GLN A 177 -19.12 8.36 12.37
N THR A 178 -18.36 9.11 11.58
CA THR A 178 -17.00 8.74 11.14
C THR A 178 -15.91 9.34 12.01
N LYS A 179 -16.25 9.99 13.12
CA LYS A 179 -15.31 10.68 14.01
C LYS A 179 -14.13 9.81 14.41
N ALA A 180 -14.36 8.57 14.79
CA ALA A 180 -13.30 7.63 15.15
C ALA A 180 -12.37 7.35 13.97
N THR A 181 -12.92 7.13 12.76
CA THR A 181 -12.14 6.94 11.53
C THR A 181 -11.35 8.20 11.18
N GLY A 182 -11.99 9.37 11.26
CA GLY A 182 -11.34 10.65 10.98
C GLY A 182 -10.22 10.98 11.97
N ALA A 183 -10.45 10.76 13.27
CA ALA A 183 -9.42 10.92 14.29
C ALA A 183 -8.24 9.97 14.05
N THR A 184 -8.51 8.71 13.82
CA THR A 184 -7.50 7.68 13.51
C THR A 184 -6.75 8.00 12.23
N GLY A 185 -7.44 8.49 11.19
CA GLY A 185 -6.82 8.93 9.96
C GLY A 185 -5.89 10.13 10.16
N LEU A 186 -6.31 11.10 10.95
CA LEU A 186 -5.48 12.26 11.30
C LEU A 186 -4.23 11.86 12.08
N GLU A 187 -4.37 10.97 13.07
CA GLU A 187 -3.24 10.49 13.86
C GLU A 187 -2.27 9.67 13.03
N LYS A 188 -2.78 8.82 12.16
CA LYS A 188 -1.96 8.06 11.23
C LYS A 188 -1.22 8.98 10.25
N ALA A 189 -1.88 10.01 9.74
CA ALA A 189 -1.26 10.97 8.86
C ALA A 189 -0.19 11.82 9.59
N LEU A 190 -0.45 12.19 10.85
CA LEU A 190 0.54 12.86 11.70
C LEU A 190 1.74 11.95 11.97
N TRP A 191 1.50 10.70 12.33
CA TRP A 191 2.56 9.71 12.52
C TRP A 191 3.39 9.52 11.24
N ALA A 192 2.73 9.37 10.10
CA ALA A 192 3.40 9.29 8.81
C ALA A 192 4.22 10.56 8.50
N GLY A 193 3.68 11.73 8.81
CA GLY A 193 4.37 13.01 8.64
C GLY A 193 5.57 13.21 9.57
N THR A 194 5.66 12.46 10.67
CA THR A 194 6.83 12.47 11.57
C THR A 194 7.89 11.43 11.21
N ALA A 195 7.59 10.51 10.31
CA ALA A 195 8.56 9.53 9.81
C ALA A 195 9.49 10.18 8.77
N PRO A 196 10.79 9.85 8.77
CA PRO A 196 11.76 10.49 7.86
C PRO A 196 11.41 10.38 6.37
N TRP A 197 10.72 9.34 5.97
CA TRP A 197 10.28 9.11 4.58
C TRP A 197 8.95 9.78 4.24
N ALA A 198 8.14 10.11 5.25
CA ALA A 198 6.77 10.59 5.05
C ALA A 198 6.68 12.13 4.94
N SER A 199 7.78 12.84 5.14
CA SER A 199 7.84 14.29 4.91
C SER A 199 7.74 14.66 3.43
N THR A 200 7.91 13.69 2.54
CA THR A 200 7.89 13.91 1.10
C THR A 200 6.75 13.11 0.46
N GLN A 201 5.73 13.80 0.02
CA GLN A 201 4.68 13.20 -0.82
C GLN A 201 5.30 12.65 -2.11
N ILE A 202 4.76 11.53 -2.60
CA ILE A 202 5.20 10.96 -3.87
C ILE A 202 4.72 11.87 -5.01
N GLN A 203 5.66 12.53 -5.66
CA GLN A 203 5.45 13.23 -6.91
C GLN A 203 6.13 12.40 -8.00
N GLY A 204 5.39 11.42 -8.50
CA GLY A 204 5.91 10.35 -9.30
C GLY A 204 5.70 10.48 -10.80
N VAL A 205 6.45 9.67 -11.55
CA VAL A 205 6.23 9.45 -12.97
C VAL A 205 6.49 7.99 -13.32
N TRP A 206 5.60 7.37 -14.08
CA TRP A 206 5.91 6.10 -14.75
C TRP A 206 6.82 6.36 -15.93
N HIS A 207 7.95 5.70 -15.94
CA HIS A 207 8.97 5.86 -16.96
C HIS A 207 9.38 4.53 -17.58
N ARG A 208 9.31 4.49 -18.91
CA ARG A 208 9.81 3.38 -19.74
C ARG A 208 11.14 3.77 -20.34
N PRO A 209 12.26 3.24 -19.84
CA PRO A 209 13.57 3.61 -20.35
C PRO A 209 13.74 3.12 -21.79
N THR A 210 14.43 3.93 -22.58
CA THR A 210 14.79 3.60 -23.96
C THR A 210 16.29 3.35 -24.09
N LEU A 211 16.72 2.75 -25.20
CA LEU A 211 18.15 2.55 -25.47
C LEU A 211 18.93 3.88 -25.50
N ALA A 212 18.29 4.96 -25.94
CA ALA A 212 18.90 6.30 -25.91
C ALA A 212 19.23 6.77 -24.48
N GLN A 213 18.53 6.27 -23.48
CA GLN A 213 18.71 6.60 -22.05
C GLN A 213 19.57 5.55 -21.33
N SER A 214 20.63 5.08 -21.97
CA SER A 214 21.51 4.04 -21.43
C SER A 214 22.85 4.57 -20.91
N SER A 215 23.24 5.80 -21.28
CA SER A 215 24.44 6.44 -20.75
C SER A 215 24.15 7.25 -19.49
N ASP A 216 25.15 7.45 -18.64
CA ASP A 216 25.03 8.29 -17.44
C ASP A 216 24.56 9.72 -17.77
N ALA A 217 25.07 10.29 -18.87
CA ALA A 217 24.71 11.64 -19.30
C ALA A 217 23.22 11.76 -19.66
N GLU A 218 22.69 10.83 -20.43
CA GLU A 218 21.30 10.86 -20.87
C GLU A 218 20.34 10.52 -19.72
N ILE A 219 20.69 9.58 -18.84
CA ILE A 219 19.90 9.30 -17.62
C ILE A 219 19.88 10.53 -16.73
N LYS A 220 21.03 11.14 -16.46
CA LYS A 220 21.12 12.35 -15.64
C LYS A 220 20.32 13.51 -16.23
N LYS A 221 20.39 13.73 -17.53
CA LYS A 221 19.59 14.73 -18.24
C LYS A 221 18.08 14.50 -18.01
N MET A 222 17.62 13.25 -18.08
CA MET A 222 16.22 12.90 -17.84
C MET A 222 15.83 13.13 -16.37
N LEU A 223 16.66 12.72 -15.42
CA LEU A 223 16.41 12.93 -14.00
C LEU A 223 16.34 14.42 -13.64
N LEU A 224 17.25 15.24 -14.16
CA LEU A 224 17.21 16.69 -13.96
C LEU A 224 15.96 17.33 -14.57
N ARG A 225 15.52 16.84 -15.74
CA ARG A 225 14.25 17.25 -16.34
C ARG A 225 13.06 16.92 -15.44
N PHE A 226 13.00 15.72 -14.88
CA PHE A 226 11.96 15.31 -13.92
C PHE A 226 12.01 16.17 -12.65
N LYS A 227 13.19 16.37 -12.10
CA LYS A 227 13.40 17.20 -10.90
C LYS A 227 12.94 18.65 -11.12
N ALA A 228 13.17 19.22 -12.30
CA ALA A 228 12.72 20.54 -12.66
C ALA A 228 11.18 20.67 -12.70
N MET A 229 10.46 19.58 -13.01
CA MET A 229 9.01 19.50 -12.96
C MET A 229 8.46 19.20 -11.55
N GLY A 230 9.32 19.06 -10.54
CA GLY A 230 8.92 18.71 -9.17
C GLY A 230 8.69 17.22 -8.94
N ILE A 231 9.15 16.36 -9.85
CA ILE A 231 9.09 14.91 -9.70
C ILE A 231 10.24 14.48 -8.78
N ASN A 232 9.94 13.66 -7.77
CA ASN A 232 10.89 13.15 -6.80
C ASN A 232 11.01 11.62 -6.82
N THR A 233 10.11 10.93 -7.54
CA THR A 233 10.06 9.46 -7.58
C THR A 233 9.86 8.97 -9.02
N VAL A 234 10.72 8.07 -9.46
CA VAL A 234 10.61 7.44 -10.78
C VAL A 234 10.13 6.00 -10.60
N PHE A 235 8.96 5.67 -11.14
CA PHE A 235 8.47 4.31 -11.27
C PHE A 235 9.04 3.74 -12.58
N LEU A 236 10.20 3.09 -12.46
CA LEU A 236 10.99 2.64 -13.58
C LEU A 236 10.54 1.26 -14.06
N GLU A 237 10.10 1.14 -15.32
CA GLU A 237 9.67 -0.14 -15.86
C GLU A 237 10.85 -1.12 -15.90
N THR A 238 10.79 -2.13 -15.02
CA THR A 238 11.91 -3.02 -14.74
C THR A 238 11.66 -4.46 -15.18
N PHE A 239 10.40 -4.90 -15.15
CA PHE A 239 9.96 -6.18 -15.68
C PHE A 239 8.78 -5.94 -16.63
N VAL A 240 8.97 -6.21 -17.93
CA VAL A 240 8.01 -5.92 -19.00
C VAL A 240 8.06 -6.98 -20.08
N HIS A 241 6.90 -7.36 -20.63
CA HIS A 241 6.76 -8.36 -21.69
C HIS A 241 7.47 -9.71 -21.39
N GLY A 242 7.66 -10.03 -20.10
CA GLY A 242 8.41 -11.22 -19.69
C GLY A 242 9.94 -11.09 -19.78
N PHE A 243 10.45 -9.84 -19.83
CA PHE A 243 11.86 -9.52 -19.78
C PHE A 243 12.19 -8.66 -18.58
N THR A 244 13.44 -8.68 -18.15
CA THR A 244 13.98 -7.79 -17.12
C THR A 244 14.90 -6.74 -17.76
N MET A 245 15.06 -5.57 -17.14
CA MET A 245 16.06 -4.58 -17.57
C MET A 245 17.42 -4.76 -16.85
N TYR A 246 17.64 -5.93 -16.30
CA TYR A 246 18.88 -6.32 -15.63
C TYR A 246 19.17 -7.81 -15.90
N PRO A 247 20.43 -8.27 -15.79
CA PRO A 247 20.76 -9.68 -15.95
C PRO A 247 20.26 -10.48 -14.74
N SER A 248 19.16 -11.21 -14.93
CA SER A 248 18.49 -11.95 -13.87
C SER A 248 19.10 -13.32 -13.62
N LYS A 249 19.56 -13.57 -12.40
CA LYS A 249 19.98 -14.90 -11.93
C LYS A 249 18.79 -15.84 -11.78
N VAL A 250 17.59 -15.30 -11.49
CA VAL A 250 16.36 -16.07 -11.43
C VAL A 250 16.03 -16.62 -12.82
N PHE A 251 16.13 -15.83 -13.87
CA PHE A 251 15.93 -16.32 -15.23
C PHE A 251 16.91 -17.45 -15.56
N GLN A 252 18.20 -17.30 -15.20
CA GLN A 252 19.20 -18.36 -15.38
C GLN A 252 18.82 -19.64 -14.61
N LYS A 253 18.40 -19.52 -13.34
CA LYS A 253 17.94 -20.63 -12.50
C LYS A 253 16.80 -21.41 -13.17
N TYR A 254 15.88 -20.70 -13.83
CA TYR A 254 14.77 -21.31 -14.56
C TYR A 254 15.10 -21.71 -16.01
N GLY A 255 16.35 -21.55 -16.44
CA GLY A 255 16.79 -21.87 -17.80
C GLY A 255 16.20 -20.96 -18.87
N ILE A 256 15.88 -19.72 -18.49
CA ILE A 256 15.47 -18.64 -19.38
C ILE A 256 16.70 -17.78 -19.65
N ALA A 257 16.85 -17.25 -20.87
CA ALA A 257 17.97 -16.36 -21.17
C ALA A 257 17.96 -15.16 -20.20
N PRO A 258 19.09 -14.87 -19.53
CA PRO A 258 19.14 -13.84 -18.48
C PRO A 258 19.01 -12.42 -18.99
N ASN A 259 19.01 -12.27 -20.31
CA ASN A 259 19.01 -10.98 -20.92
C ASN A 259 17.62 -10.37 -20.97
N ALA A 260 17.68 -9.25 -20.53
CA ALA A 260 16.87 -8.09 -20.69
C ALA A 260 16.09 -8.05 -21.99
N TYR A 261 15.02 -7.30 -21.89
CA TYR A 261 14.36 -6.68 -23.04
C TYR A 261 15.41 -6.42 -24.13
N PRO A 262 15.24 -6.93 -25.37
CA PRO A 262 16.31 -7.06 -26.37
C PRO A 262 17.09 -5.79 -26.71
N LYS A 263 16.62 -4.64 -26.23
CA LYS A 263 17.22 -3.33 -26.50
C LYS A 263 17.70 -2.60 -25.24
N LEU A 264 17.52 -3.18 -24.05
CA LEU A 264 17.81 -2.54 -22.77
C LEU A 264 18.52 -3.53 -21.84
N GLY A 265 19.78 -3.72 -21.98
CA GLY A 265 20.51 -4.69 -21.18
C GLY A 265 21.54 -4.07 -20.27
N VAL A 266 22.65 -4.77 -20.15
CA VAL A 266 23.86 -4.26 -19.50
C VAL A 266 24.52 -3.26 -20.44
N VAL A 267 24.81 -2.08 -19.93
CA VAL A 267 25.59 -1.06 -20.61
C VAL A 267 26.96 -1.00 -19.93
N GLY A 268 27.97 -1.47 -20.61
CA GLY A 268 29.28 -1.69 -20.01
C GLY A 268 29.23 -2.84 -18.99
N ASN A 269 29.81 -2.63 -17.80
CA ASN A 269 29.85 -3.62 -16.73
C ASN A 269 28.76 -3.42 -15.66
N GLU A 270 27.93 -2.40 -15.80
CA GLU A 270 26.87 -2.07 -14.84
C GLU A 270 25.49 -2.32 -15.44
N ALA A 271 24.63 -3.03 -14.70
CA ALA A 271 23.23 -3.23 -15.08
C ALA A 271 22.51 -1.89 -15.20
N LEU A 272 21.66 -1.73 -16.23
CA LEU A 272 20.95 -0.47 -16.48
C LEU A 272 20.11 -0.03 -15.27
N LEU A 273 19.46 -0.96 -14.58
CA LEU A 273 18.72 -0.67 -13.35
C LEU A 273 19.63 -0.06 -12.27
N ALA A 274 20.79 -0.69 -12.00
CA ALA A 274 21.75 -0.18 -11.01
C ALA A 274 22.20 1.25 -11.33
N ARG A 275 22.43 1.53 -12.61
CA ARG A 275 22.83 2.85 -13.12
C ARG A 275 21.74 3.90 -12.89
N TRP A 276 20.48 3.57 -13.22
CA TRP A 276 19.35 4.46 -12.94
C TRP A 276 19.21 4.78 -11.46
N VAL A 277 19.28 3.75 -10.59
CA VAL A 277 19.16 3.93 -9.14
C VAL A 277 20.29 4.80 -8.60
N ARG A 278 21.54 4.51 -8.96
CA ARG A 278 22.71 5.29 -8.51
C ARG A 278 22.61 6.76 -8.90
N LEU A 279 22.23 7.04 -10.14
CA LEU A 279 22.12 8.42 -10.64
C LEU A 279 20.92 9.15 -10.04
N ALA A 280 19.78 8.47 -9.85
CA ALA A 280 18.61 9.06 -9.20
C ALA A 280 18.91 9.41 -7.73
N HIS A 281 19.55 8.52 -6.99
CA HIS A 281 19.95 8.80 -5.60
C HIS A 281 20.93 9.98 -5.51
N ALA A 282 21.86 10.10 -6.46
CA ALA A 282 22.77 11.25 -6.52
C ALA A 282 22.04 12.59 -6.73
N GLU A 283 20.86 12.57 -7.35
CA GLU A 283 19.99 13.74 -7.52
C GLU A 283 18.93 13.88 -6.42
N GLY A 284 18.94 13.01 -5.40
CA GLY A 284 17.97 13.00 -4.30
C GLY A 284 16.57 12.52 -4.71
N MET A 285 16.48 11.67 -5.73
CA MET A 285 15.23 11.09 -6.24
C MET A 285 15.14 9.61 -5.90
N GLN A 286 13.92 9.13 -5.67
CA GLN A 286 13.63 7.71 -5.44
C GLN A 286 13.40 6.96 -6.75
N VAL A 287 13.71 5.65 -6.75
CA VAL A 287 13.41 4.73 -7.85
C VAL A 287 12.61 3.56 -7.33
N HIS A 288 11.38 3.42 -7.82
CA HIS A 288 10.55 2.23 -7.60
C HIS A 288 10.62 1.34 -8.83
N ALA A 289 10.99 0.07 -8.65
CA ALA A 289 10.95 -0.91 -9.73
C ALA A 289 9.48 -1.21 -10.08
N TRP A 290 9.07 -0.87 -11.30
CA TRP A 290 7.73 -1.13 -11.82
C TRP A 290 7.71 -2.44 -12.60
N LEU A 291 6.86 -3.38 -12.16
CA LEU A 291 6.77 -4.74 -12.69
C LEU A 291 5.39 -5.04 -13.25
N GLN A 292 5.34 -5.52 -14.49
CA GLN A 292 4.12 -6.06 -15.14
C GLN A 292 3.99 -7.56 -14.85
N VAL A 293 3.48 -7.90 -13.67
CA VAL A 293 3.65 -9.22 -13.02
C VAL A 293 3.14 -10.41 -13.84
N PHE A 294 1.82 -10.55 -14.03
CA PHE A 294 1.27 -11.70 -14.76
C PHE A 294 1.24 -11.53 -16.27
N TYR A 295 1.45 -10.31 -16.74
CA TYR A 295 1.54 -10.01 -18.16
C TYR A 295 2.97 -10.25 -18.66
N VAL A 296 3.12 -11.06 -19.70
CA VAL A 296 4.45 -11.54 -20.13
C VAL A 296 4.68 -11.50 -21.64
N GLY A 297 3.92 -10.72 -22.37
CA GLY A 297 4.17 -10.52 -23.79
C GLY A 297 2.97 -9.98 -24.55
N ASN A 298 3.22 -9.58 -25.78
CA ASN A 298 2.20 -9.07 -26.70
C ASN A 298 2.47 -9.60 -28.11
N SER A 299 1.51 -10.34 -28.67
CA SER A 299 1.64 -10.92 -30.01
C SER A 299 1.78 -9.87 -31.13
N ASN A 300 1.17 -8.68 -30.94
CA ASN A 300 1.21 -7.60 -31.93
C ASN A 300 2.56 -6.88 -32.00
N LEU A 301 3.41 -7.05 -30.98
CA LEU A 301 4.76 -6.45 -30.98
C LEU A 301 5.82 -7.34 -31.62
N ASN A 302 5.45 -8.53 -32.06
CA ASN A 302 6.37 -9.53 -32.63
C ASN A 302 7.61 -9.76 -31.73
N LEU A 303 7.42 -9.72 -30.42
CA LEU A 303 8.47 -9.98 -29.44
C LEU A 303 8.43 -11.45 -29.00
N PRO A 304 9.58 -12.08 -28.80
CA PRO A 304 9.60 -13.41 -28.19
C PRO A 304 8.98 -13.37 -26.80
N THR A 305 8.36 -14.49 -26.40
CA THR A 305 7.83 -14.69 -25.06
C THR A 305 8.68 -15.72 -24.29
N PRO A 306 9.86 -15.32 -23.79
CA PRO A 306 10.87 -16.28 -23.32
C PRO A 306 10.35 -17.18 -22.19
N ILE A 307 9.53 -16.64 -21.29
CA ILE A 307 8.93 -17.39 -20.18
C ILE A 307 7.96 -18.46 -20.71
N LEU A 308 7.03 -18.07 -21.58
CA LEU A 308 6.01 -18.99 -22.11
C LEU A 308 6.56 -19.95 -23.17
N ALA A 309 7.65 -19.59 -23.84
CA ALA A 309 8.39 -20.50 -24.71
C ALA A 309 9.05 -21.64 -23.89
N LYS A 310 9.59 -21.31 -22.72
CA LYS A 310 10.20 -22.27 -21.79
C LYS A 310 9.16 -23.08 -21.01
N PHE A 311 8.09 -22.40 -20.56
CA PHE A 311 7.04 -22.98 -19.72
C PHE A 311 5.65 -22.74 -20.33
N PRO A 312 5.30 -23.42 -21.45
CA PRO A 312 4.02 -23.22 -22.12
C PRO A 312 2.81 -23.55 -21.23
N GLN A 313 2.99 -24.44 -20.25
CA GLN A 313 1.96 -24.80 -19.27
C GLN A 313 1.65 -23.68 -18.25
N TRP A 314 2.46 -22.61 -18.18
CA TRP A 314 2.20 -21.46 -17.31
C TRP A 314 1.23 -20.45 -17.92
N ARG A 315 0.91 -20.64 -19.22
CA ARG A 315 0.01 -19.75 -19.94
C ARG A 315 -1.41 -19.83 -19.39
N ASN A 316 -2.02 -18.66 -19.17
CA ASN A 316 -3.43 -18.57 -18.84
C ASN A 316 -4.30 -19.02 -20.01
N ARG A 317 -5.48 -19.57 -19.73
CA ARG A 317 -6.42 -20.05 -20.75
C ARG A 317 -7.77 -19.40 -20.61
N GLN A 318 -8.31 -18.94 -21.73
CA GLN A 318 -9.67 -18.48 -21.85
C GLN A 318 -10.62 -19.69 -21.90
N ARG A 319 -11.83 -19.55 -21.40
CA ARG A 319 -12.81 -20.64 -21.31
C ARG A 319 -13.07 -21.32 -22.63
N GLN A 320 -13.32 -20.55 -23.69
CA GLN A 320 -13.59 -21.10 -25.03
C GLN A 320 -12.44 -21.92 -25.60
N TYR A 321 -11.24 -21.76 -25.08
CA TYR A 321 -10.02 -22.47 -25.49
C TYR A 321 -9.45 -23.35 -24.34
N ALA A 322 -10.29 -23.72 -23.35
CA ALA A 322 -9.83 -24.43 -22.16
C ALA A 322 -9.12 -25.76 -22.49
N ASP A 323 -9.65 -26.48 -23.46
CA ASP A 323 -9.14 -27.79 -23.91
C ASP A 323 -8.33 -27.70 -25.23
N ASP A 324 -8.17 -26.50 -25.80
CA ASP A 324 -7.34 -26.29 -27.00
C ASP A 324 -5.86 -26.17 -26.61
N PRO A 325 -4.98 -27.05 -27.16
CA PRO A 325 -3.54 -26.94 -26.91
C PRO A 325 -2.91 -25.71 -27.56
N THR A 326 -3.57 -25.13 -28.58
CA THR A 326 -3.08 -23.95 -29.31
C THR A 326 -3.02 -22.73 -28.38
N PRO A 327 -1.95 -21.95 -28.46
CA PRO A 327 -1.85 -20.73 -27.67
C PRO A 327 -2.80 -19.63 -28.17
N HIS A 328 -3.58 -19.06 -27.28
CA HIS A 328 -4.46 -17.92 -27.57
C HIS A 328 -4.09 -16.73 -26.68
N PRO A 329 -3.65 -15.58 -27.26
CA PRO A 329 -3.48 -14.34 -26.51
C PRO A 329 -4.85 -13.71 -26.21
N SER A 330 -4.88 -12.72 -25.31
CA SER A 330 -6.13 -12.00 -25.03
C SER A 330 -6.55 -11.14 -26.22
N PRO A 331 -7.70 -11.42 -26.86
CA PRO A 331 -8.18 -10.61 -27.97
C PRO A 331 -8.69 -9.24 -27.50
N ILE A 332 -9.24 -9.15 -26.30
CA ILE A 332 -9.75 -7.91 -25.69
C ILE A 332 -8.59 -6.97 -25.37
N GLU A 333 -7.47 -7.52 -24.94
CA GLU A 333 -6.27 -6.75 -24.59
C GLU A 333 -5.20 -6.79 -25.69
N GLN A 334 -5.62 -6.71 -26.93
CA GLN A 334 -4.75 -6.49 -28.09
C GLN A 334 -3.57 -7.46 -28.19
N GLY A 335 -3.84 -8.75 -27.97
CA GLY A 335 -2.82 -9.79 -28.11
C GLY A 335 -1.89 -9.98 -26.91
N HIS A 336 -2.29 -9.53 -25.74
CA HIS A 336 -1.51 -9.72 -24.51
C HIS A 336 -1.45 -11.19 -24.08
N TRP A 337 -0.26 -11.62 -23.64
CA TRP A 337 0.01 -12.91 -23.04
C TRP A 337 0.09 -12.81 -21.53
N PHE A 338 -0.62 -13.70 -20.84
CA PHE A 338 -0.61 -13.76 -19.38
C PHE A 338 -0.23 -15.15 -18.87
N MET A 339 0.46 -15.16 -17.72
CA MET A 339 0.63 -16.36 -16.91
C MET A 339 -0.60 -16.58 -16.04
N ASP A 340 -0.81 -17.85 -15.60
CA ASP A 340 -1.94 -18.21 -14.74
C ASP A 340 -1.59 -18.01 -13.25
N PRO A 341 -2.27 -17.09 -12.54
CA PRO A 341 -2.07 -16.90 -11.10
C PRO A 341 -2.39 -18.14 -10.25
N ALA A 342 -3.24 -19.05 -10.74
CA ALA A 342 -3.55 -20.29 -10.04
C ALA A 342 -2.40 -21.30 -10.03
N ASN A 343 -1.41 -21.15 -10.91
CA ASN A 343 -0.26 -22.02 -10.95
C ASN A 343 0.77 -21.65 -9.85
N PRO A 344 1.02 -22.53 -8.86
CA PRO A 344 1.97 -22.22 -7.78
C PRO A 344 3.41 -22.02 -8.26
N GLN A 345 3.81 -22.66 -9.37
CA GLN A 345 5.14 -22.44 -9.96
C GLN A 345 5.27 -21.04 -10.56
N VAL A 346 4.21 -20.49 -11.14
CA VAL A 346 4.15 -19.11 -11.61
C VAL A 346 4.31 -18.14 -10.45
N ARG A 347 3.57 -18.34 -9.36
CA ARG A 347 3.70 -17.48 -8.18
C ARG A 347 5.09 -17.55 -7.57
N GLN A 348 5.68 -18.74 -7.47
CA GLN A 348 7.04 -18.91 -6.96
C GLN A 348 8.07 -18.21 -7.85
N PHE A 349 7.99 -18.39 -9.16
CA PHE A 349 8.88 -17.72 -10.13
C PHE A 349 8.81 -16.20 -9.98
N LEU A 350 7.60 -15.65 -9.92
CA LEU A 350 7.41 -14.19 -9.77
C LEU A 350 7.89 -13.69 -8.40
N THR A 351 7.72 -14.47 -7.35
CA THR A 351 8.25 -14.15 -6.03
C THR A 351 9.79 -14.17 -6.04
N ASP A 352 10.40 -15.16 -6.69
CA ASP A 352 11.86 -15.21 -6.85
C ASP A 352 12.38 -13.96 -7.62
N VAL A 353 11.67 -13.49 -8.65
CA VAL A 353 12.04 -12.27 -9.40
C VAL A 353 11.95 -11.02 -8.51
N VAL A 354 10.90 -10.92 -7.72
CA VAL A 354 10.73 -9.80 -6.78
C VAL A 354 11.79 -9.85 -5.68
N ASP A 355 12.09 -11.03 -5.14
CA ASP A 355 13.17 -11.26 -4.18
C ASP A 355 14.53 -10.82 -4.73
N GLU A 356 14.82 -11.16 -5.97
CA GLU A 356 16.08 -10.77 -6.62
C GLU A 356 16.21 -9.25 -6.71
N LEU A 357 15.15 -8.56 -7.15
CA LEU A 357 15.13 -7.10 -7.20
C LEU A 357 15.31 -6.48 -5.82
N ALA A 358 14.53 -6.94 -4.85
CA ALA A 358 14.55 -6.41 -3.49
C ALA A 358 15.90 -6.56 -2.80
N THR A 359 16.62 -7.66 -3.08
CA THR A 359 17.86 -7.98 -2.35
C THR A 359 19.14 -7.67 -3.12
N SER A 360 19.05 -7.41 -4.42
CA SER A 360 20.24 -7.17 -5.27
C SER A 360 20.40 -5.70 -5.68
N TYR A 361 19.32 -4.91 -5.65
CA TYR A 361 19.34 -3.52 -6.07
C TYR A 361 18.85 -2.58 -4.97
N PRO A 362 19.47 -1.41 -4.77
CA PRO A 362 19.07 -0.44 -3.75
C PRO A 362 17.86 0.41 -4.20
N VAL A 363 16.85 -0.22 -4.82
CA VAL A 363 15.59 0.46 -5.18
C VAL A 363 14.83 0.89 -3.91
N ASP A 364 14.11 1.99 -3.97
CA ASP A 364 13.33 2.52 -2.84
C ASP A 364 11.96 1.85 -2.72
N GLY A 365 11.50 1.21 -3.78
CA GLY A 365 10.23 0.50 -3.78
C GLY A 365 10.09 -0.50 -4.92
N ILE A 366 9.07 -1.33 -4.77
CA ILE A 366 8.56 -2.21 -5.81
C ILE A 366 7.11 -1.85 -6.06
N GLN A 367 6.77 -1.53 -7.30
CA GLN A 367 5.40 -1.35 -7.72
C GLN A 367 4.98 -2.54 -8.57
N ILE A 368 3.99 -3.27 -8.08
CA ILE A 368 3.38 -4.36 -8.82
C ILE A 368 2.21 -3.85 -9.67
N ASP A 369 2.20 -4.22 -10.93
CA ASP A 369 1.18 -3.90 -11.92
C ASP A 369 0.78 -5.18 -12.67
N TYR A 370 -0.31 -5.17 -13.42
CA TYR A 370 -0.87 -6.37 -14.07
C TYR A 370 -1.06 -7.54 -13.10
N ILE A 371 -1.34 -7.24 -11.84
CA ILE A 371 -1.63 -8.20 -10.76
C ILE A 371 -3.07 -8.68 -10.88
N ARG A 372 -3.35 -9.42 -11.93
CA ARG A 372 -4.71 -9.76 -12.35
C ARG A 372 -4.75 -10.84 -13.43
N TYR A 373 -5.92 -11.35 -13.67
CA TYR A 373 -6.21 -12.10 -14.89
C TYR A 373 -6.36 -11.16 -16.10
N PRO A 374 -6.28 -11.69 -17.34
CA PRO A 374 -6.70 -10.94 -18.52
C PRO A 374 -8.16 -10.48 -18.37
N ALA A 375 -8.51 -9.35 -18.98
CA ALA A 375 -9.88 -8.87 -18.97
C ALA A 375 -10.80 -9.83 -19.73
N SER A 376 -11.97 -10.10 -19.17
CA SER A 376 -13.13 -10.65 -19.87
C SER A 376 -14.02 -9.53 -20.43
N LEU A 377 -15.00 -9.89 -21.21
CA LEU A 377 -16.10 -8.98 -21.57
C LEU A 377 -16.91 -8.59 -20.33
N GLU A 378 -17.76 -7.61 -20.45
CA GLU A 378 -18.68 -7.22 -19.39
C GLU A 378 -19.74 -8.31 -19.17
N PRO A 379 -20.23 -8.52 -17.93
CA PRO A 379 -21.21 -9.57 -17.62
C PRO A 379 -22.51 -9.50 -18.42
N ALA A 380 -22.85 -8.34 -18.97
CA ALA A 380 -24.02 -8.15 -19.82
C ALA A 380 -23.84 -8.60 -21.27
N ASP A 381 -22.59 -8.89 -21.68
CA ASP A 381 -22.29 -9.35 -23.04
C ASP A 381 -22.67 -10.83 -23.19
N ALA A 382 -23.28 -11.17 -24.32
CA ALA A 382 -23.69 -12.56 -24.63
C ALA A 382 -22.50 -13.55 -24.64
N ASN A 383 -21.31 -13.08 -24.95
CA ASN A 383 -20.08 -13.87 -24.97
C ASN A 383 -19.26 -13.76 -23.66
N PHE A 384 -19.81 -13.14 -22.62
CA PHE A 384 -19.11 -12.96 -21.35
C PHE A 384 -18.50 -14.27 -20.85
N VAL A 385 -19.32 -15.30 -20.69
CA VAL A 385 -18.91 -16.61 -20.15
C VAL A 385 -17.75 -17.22 -20.96
N ALA A 386 -17.88 -17.21 -22.28
CA ALA A 386 -16.85 -17.72 -23.20
C ALA A 386 -15.54 -16.93 -23.09
N SER A 387 -15.61 -15.63 -22.80
CA SER A 387 -14.46 -14.73 -22.72
C SER A 387 -13.72 -14.80 -21.39
N THR A 388 -14.23 -15.49 -20.36
CA THR A 388 -13.60 -15.56 -19.03
C THR A 388 -12.31 -16.37 -19.05
N TRP A 389 -11.41 -16.06 -18.11
CA TRP A 389 -10.05 -16.63 -18.03
C TRP A 389 -9.86 -17.50 -16.79
N GLY A 390 -8.74 -18.23 -16.74
CA GLY A 390 -8.36 -19.07 -15.61
C GLY A 390 -8.63 -20.56 -15.81
N TYR A 391 -9.03 -21.00 -17.00
CA TYR A 391 -9.43 -22.39 -17.26
C TYR A 391 -8.25 -23.31 -17.63
N THR A 392 -7.13 -23.12 -16.96
CA THR A 392 -5.98 -24.04 -17.09
C THR A 392 -6.27 -25.38 -16.40
N PRO A 393 -5.63 -26.47 -16.80
CA PRO A 393 -5.80 -27.77 -16.15
C PRO A 393 -5.56 -27.72 -14.63
N ILE A 394 -4.52 -26.96 -14.19
CA ILE A 394 -4.19 -26.86 -12.76
C ILE A 394 -5.27 -26.10 -11.97
N ALA A 395 -5.77 -25.00 -12.50
CA ALA A 395 -6.83 -24.22 -11.86
C ALA A 395 -8.12 -25.04 -11.75
N ARG A 396 -8.53 -25.71 -12.84
CA ARG A 396 -9.71 -26.58 -12.89
C ARG A 396 -9.60 -27.73 -11.89
N THR A 397 -8.46 -28.42 -11.88
CA THR A 397 -8.22 -29.55 -10.95
C THR A 397 -8.24 -29.10 -9.50
N THR A 398 -7.61 -27.96 -9.19
CA THR A 398 -7.57 -27.41 -7.83
C THR A 398 -8.97 -27.03 -7.35
N PHE A 399 -9.75 -26.37 -8.17
CA PHE A 399 -11.13 -26.01 -7.86
C PHE A 399 -12.01 -27.26 -7.67
N LYS A 400 -11.92 -28.21 -8.62
CA LYS A 400 -12.67 -29.47 -8.56
C LYS A 400 -12.34 -30.30 -7.32
N ALA A 401 -11.10 -30.31 -6.89
CA ALA A 401 -10.72 -31.01 -5.65
C ALA A 401 -11.47 -30.48 -4.43
N LYS A 402 -11.67 -29.17 -4.35
CA LYS A 402 -12.37 -28.49 -3.26
C LYS A 402 -13.91 -28.57 -3.39
N PHE A 403 -14.43 -28.21 -4.55
CA PHE A 403 -15.87 -28.00 -4.75
C PHE A 403 -16.57 -29.17 -5.44
N LYS A 404 -15.85 -30.22 -5.86
CA LYS A 404 -16.33 -31.43 -6.52
C LYS A 404 -16.97 -31.22 -7.90
N VAL A 405 -16.83 -30.02 -8.47
CA VAL A 405 -17.36 -29.63 -9.78
C VAL A 405 -16.24 -29.04 -10.63
N ASP A 406 -16.21 -29.38 -11.92
CA ASP A 406 -15.31 -28.74 -12.87
C ASP A 406 -15.85 -27.34 -13.23
N PRO A 407 -15.08 -26.25 -13.01
CA PRO A 407 -15.58 -24.91 -13.28
C PRO A 407 -15.91 -24.69 -14.76
N LEU A 408 -15.44 -25.52 -15.67
CA LEU A 408 -15.80 -25.44 -17.09
C LEU A 408 -17.29 -25.73 -17.34
N THR A 409 -17.97 -26.45 -16.43
CA THR A 409 -19.42 -26.72 -16.53
C THR A 409 -20.28 -25.61 -15.93
N LEU A 410 -19.69 -24.67 -15.17
CA LEU A 410 -20.41 -23.62 -14.47
C LEU A 410 -20.75 -22.44 -15.39
N THR A 411 -21.87 -21.81 -15.09
CA THR A 411 -22.33 -20.55 -15.70
C THR A 411 -22.81 -19.60 -14.58
N PRO A 412 -23.08 -18.32 -14.86
CA PRO A 412 -23.68 -17.42 -13.86
C PRO A 412 -25.04 -17.91 -13.32
N ALA A 413 -25.73 -18.83 -14.02
CA ALA A 413 -26.98 -19.45 -13.52
C ALA A 413 -26.70 -20.39 -12.31
N ASP A 414 -25.49 -20.91 -12.19
CA ASP A 414 -25.03 -21.73 -11.07
C ASP A 414 -24.58 -20.85 -9.88
N THR A 415 -25.32 -19.85 -9.53
CA THR A 415 -25.04 -18.67 -8.72
C THR A 415 -23.95 -18.83 -7.65
N LEU A 416 -24.09 -19.80 -6.74
CA LEU A 416 -23.13 -20.00 -5.65
C LEU A 416 -21.79 -20.56 -6.13
N LEU A 417 -21.80 -21.61 -6.95
CA LEU A 417 -20.58 -22.25 -7.45
C LEU A 417 -19.84 -21.35 -8.45
N TRP A 418 -20.58 -20.57 -9.24
CA TRP A 418 -19.98 -19.55 -10.09
C TRP A 418 -19.26 -18.47 -9.27
N GLN A 419 -19.91 -17.98 -8.21
CA GLN A 419 -19.29 -17.00 -7.30
C GLN A 419 -18.04 -17.58 -6.61
N GLU A 420 -18.07 -18.86 -6.21
CA GLU A 420 -16.90 -19.53 -5.65
C GLU A 420 -15.77 -19.67 -6.67
N TRP A 421 -16.08 -19.87 -7.96
CA TRP A 421 -15.06 -19.87 -9.02
C TRP A 421 -14.43 -18.50 -9.22
N GLU A 422 -15.24 -17.43 -9.23
CA GLU A 422 -14.76 -16.05 -9.31
C GLU A 422 -13.89 -15.70 -8.09
N ASN A 423 -14.34 -16.04 -6.89
CA ASN A 423 -13.59 -15.87 -5.65
C ASN A 423 -12.30 -16.69 -5.63
N PHE A 424 -12.32 -17.92 -6.13
CA PHE A 424 -11.12 -18.74 -6.26
C PHE A 424 -10.06 -18.05 -7.10
N LYS A 425 -10.42 -17.51 -8.27
CA LYS A 425 -9.49 -16.80 -9.15
C LYS A 425 -8.90 -15.56 -8.46
N ALA A 426 -9.74 -14.71 -7.87
CA ALA A 426 -9.31 -13.53 -7.13
C ALA A 426 -8.39 -13.89 -5.94
N SER A 427 -8.68 -15.01 -5.26
CA SER A 427 -7.86 -15.48 -4.15
C SER A 427 -6.45 -15.91 -4.56
N GLN A 428 -6.27 -16.43 -5.79
CA GLN A 428 -4.94 -16.82 -6.28
C GLN A 428 -4.06 -15.59 -6.53
N VAL A 429 -4.63 -14.52 -7.02
CA VAL A 429 -3.93 -13.23 -7.18
C VAL A 429 -3.58 -12.65 -5.81
N THR A 430 -4.57 -12.57 -4.91
CA THR A 430 -4.38 -12.06 -3.54
C THR A 430 -3.34 -12.88 -2.77
N GLN A 431 -3.32 -14.21 -2.94
CA GLN A 431 -2.33 -15.06 -2.29
C GLN A 431 -0.91 -14.68 -2.71
N TRP A 432 -0.68 -14.43 -4.00
CA TRP A 432 0.63 -14.00 -4.46
C TRP A 432 1.05 -12.65 -3.85
N VAL A 433 0.14 -11.69 -3.73
CA VAL A 433 0.44 -10.40 -3.08
C VAL A 433 0.81 -10.60 -1.60
N ARG A 434 0.11 -11.50 -0.90
CA ARG A 434 0.44 -11.87 0.48
C ARG A 434 1.82 -12.54 0.59
N ASP A 435 2.14 -13.44 -0.36
CA ASP A 435 3.44 -14.12 -0.40
C ASP A 435 4.58 -13.10 -0.55
N VAL A 436 4.45 -12.15 -1.49
CA VAL A 436 5.41 -11.04 -1.66
C VAL A 436 5.54 -10.22 -0.38
N ARG A 437 4.41 -9.87 0.26
CA ARG A 437 4.43 -9.13 1.52
C ARG A 437 5.12 -9.91 2.65
N THR A 438 4.88 -11.20 2.72
CA THR A 438 5.53 -12.09 3.68
C THR A 438 7.04 -12.11 3.46
N HIS A 439 7.50 -12.24 2.22
CA HIS A 439 8.92 -12.21 1.88
C HIS A 439 9.58 -10.86 2.22
N GLN A 440 8.88 -9.74 1.98
CA GLN A 440 9.37 -8.42 2.39
C GLN A 440 9.65 -8.39 3.90
N SER A 441 8.70 -8.86 4.68
CA SER A 441 8.79 -8.83 6.14
C SER A 441 9.85 -9.79 6.69
N LEU A 442 9.93 -11.01 6.14
CA LEU A 442 10.76 -12.10 6.67
C LEU A 442 12.20 -12.09 6.17
N LYS A 443 12.43 -11.58 4.99
CA LYS A 443 13.69 -11.81 4.28
C LYS A 443 14.37 -10.52 3.84
N TRP A 444 13.61 -9.56 3.30
CA TRP A 444 14.26 -8.42 2.65
C TRP A 444 14.79 -7.41 3.64
N ASN A 445 14.04 -7.11 4.69
CA ASN A 445 14.42 -6.06 5.64
C ASN A 445 15.79 -6.32 6.28
N ASP A 446 16.05 -7.55 6.72
CA ASP A 446 17.32 -7.92 7.29
C ASP A 446 18.45 -7.86 6.26
N LEU A 447 18.24 -8.45 5.07
CA LEU A 447 19.26 -8.46 4.01
C LEU A 447 19.57 -7.04 3.49
N ARG A 448 18.56 -6.18 3.41
CA ARG A 448 18.74 -4.79 2.97
C ARG A 448 19.46 -3.95 4.00
N SER A 449 19.13 -4.14 5.27
CA SER A 449 19.82 -3.49 6.38
C SER A 449 21.33 -3.80 6.39
N THR A 450 21.72 -5.05 6.14
CA THR A 450 23.14 -5.43 6.06
C THR A 450 23.88 -4.80 4.88
N LYS A 451 23.16 -4.35 3.85
CA LYS A 451 23.72 -3.72 2.64
C LYS A 451 23.57 -2.20 2.62
N GLU A 452 23.04 -1.62 3.68
CA GLU A 452 22.72 -0.18 3.76
C GLU A 452 21.76 0.28 2.63
N PHE A 453 20.92 -0.62 2.14
CA PHE A 453 19.91 -0.29 1.12
C PHE A 453 18.75 0.49 1.75
N PRO A 454 18.10 1.39 1.00
CA PRO A 454 16.91 2.07 1.48
C PRO A 454 15.81 1.09 1.93
N GLU A 455 14.96 1.52 2.85
CA GLU A 455 13.76 0.76 3.19
C GLU A 455 12.87 0.60 1.96
N LEU A 456 12.37 -0.63 1.73
CA LEU A 456 11.65 -0.97 0.52
C LEU A 456 10.14 -0.77 0.69
N LYS A 457 9.51 0.00 -0.18
CA LYS A 457 8.07 0.16 -0.27
C LYS A 457 7.46 -0.84 -1.26
N LEU A 458 6.34 -1.46 -0.89
CA LEU A 458 5.53 -2.27 -1.80
C LEU A 458 4.25 -1.52 -2.17
N SER A 459 4.04 -1.25 -3.45
CA SER A 459 2.84 -0.58 -3.94
C SER A 459 2.16 -1.37 -5.07
N ALA A 460 0.87 -1.14 -5.26
CA ALA A 460 0.09 -1.78 -6.31
C ALA A 460 -0.57 -0.76 -7.24
N ALA A 461 -0.33 -0.88 -8.53
CA ALA A 461 -1.08 -0.19 -9.57
C ALA A 461 -2.40 -0.96 -9.82
N VAL A 462 -3.54 -0.28 -9.63
CA VAL A 462 -4.85 -0.93 -9.68
C VAL A 462 -5.87 -0.13 -10.48
N PHE A 463 -6.90 -0.80 -10.97
CA PHE A 463 -8.05 -0.11 -11.55
C PHE A 463 -8.88 0.55 -10.44
N PRO A 464 -9.38 1.79 -10.64
CA PRO A 464 -10.05 2.53 -9.57
C PRO A 464 -11.44 2.00 -9.21
N ASP A 465 -12.13 1.31 -10.13
CA ASP A 465 -13.44 0.70 -9.87
C ASP A 465 -13.29 -0.70 -9.25
N PRO A 466 -13.72 -0.92 -8.01
CA PRO A 466 -13.57 -2.21 -7.34
C PRO A 466 -14.44 -3.31 -7.95
N LYS A 467 -15.62 -2.98 -8.49
CA LYS A 467 -16.52 -3.97 -9.09
C LYS A 467 -15.95 -4.51 -10.40
N GLY A 468 -15.52 -3.61 -11.30
CA GLY A 468 -14.88 -4.00 -12.54
C GLY A 468 -13.53 -4.67 -12.31
N SER A 469 -12.76 -4.22 -11.32
CA SER A 469 -11.48 -4.85 -10.95
C SER A 469 -11.66 -6.28 -10.50
N HIS A 470 -12.62 -6.54 -9.62
CA HIS A 470 -12.90 -7.89 -9.12
C HIS A 470 -13.61 -8.75 -10.18
N GLY A 471 -14.73 -8.26 -10.77
CA GLY A 471 -15.59 -9.08 -11.60
C GLY A 471 -15.03 -9.43 -12.99
N ILE A 472 -14.16 -8.57 -13.55
CA ILE A 472 -13.65 -8.76 -14.92
C ILE A 472 -12.17 -9.17 -14.90
N LYS A 473 -11.42 -8.77 -13.88
CA LYS A 473 -9.94 -8.90 -13.82
C LYS A 473 -9.44 -9.68 -12.61
N HIS A 474 -10.32 -10.01 -11.65
CA HIS A 474 -10.00 -10.72 -10.42
C HIS A 474 -8.91 -10.02 -9.58
N GLN A 475 -8.93 -8.69 -9.57
CA GLN A 475 -8.05 -7.83 -8.81
C GLN A 475 -8.80 -7.31 -7.58
N ASP A 476 -8.72 -8.04 -6.45
CA ASP A 476 -9.44 -7.70 -5.20
C ASP A 476 -8.62 -6.74 -4.33
N TRP A 477 -8.28 -5.58 -4.88
CA TRP A 477 -7.53 -4.57 -4.16
C TRP A 477 -8.26 -4.01 -2.92
N PRO A 478 -9.61 -4.00 -2.82
CA PRO A 478 -10.28 -3.63 -1.57
C PRO A 478 -9.88 -4.54 -0.40
N LEU A 479 -9.71 -5.84 -0.66
CA LEU A 479 -9.21 -6.78 0.34
C LEU A 479 -7.75 -6.47 0.71
N TRP A 480 -6.90 -6.13 -0.28
CA TRP A 480 -5.50 -5.79 -0.01
C TRP A 480 -5.36 -4.55 0.87
N MET A 481 -6.23 -3.55 0.67
CA MET A 481 -6.29 -2.39 1.54
C MET A 481 -6.75 -2.75 2.97
N ARG A 482 -7.82 -3.55 3.10
CA ARG A 482 -8.30 -3.99 4.42
C ARG A 482 -7.25 -4.77 5.20
N GLU A 483 -6.50 -5.62 4.51
CA GLU A 483 -5.41 -6.41 5.09
C GLU A 483 -4.11 -5.62 5.28
N GLY A 484 -3.97 -4.49 4.63
CA GLY A 484 -2.75 -3.68 4.67
C GLY A 484 -1.54 -4.39 4.09
N ILE A 485 -1.71 -5.19 3.04
CA ILE A 485 -0.63 -5.98 2.43
C ILE A 485 0.21 -5.22 1.40
N VAL A 486 -0.10 -3.95 1.19
CA VAL A 486 0.72 -3.01 0.40
C VAL A 486 0.93 -1.73 1.20
N ASP A 487 2.00 -0.98 0.90
CA ASP A 487 2.34 0.24 1.61
C ASP A 487 1.57 1.44 1.12
N PHE A 488 1.27 1.47 -0.17
CA PHE A 488 0.36 2.44 -0.76
C PHE A 488 -0.31 1.88 -2.01
N MET A 489 -1.46 2.47 -2.35
CA MET A 489 -2.21 2.14 -3.55
C MET A 489 -1.98 3.19 -4.63
N ALA A 490 -1.83 2.75 -5.87
CA ALA A 490 -1.74 3.63 -7.04
C ALA A 490 -2.90 3.36 -8.02
N PRO A 491 -4.11 3.92 -7.77
CA PRO A 491 -5.22 3.75 -8.71
C PRO A 491 -4.91 4.46 -10.03
N MET A 492 -5.01 3.75 -11.12
CA MET A 492 -4.79 4.26 -12.48
C MET A 492 -6.01 5.06 -12.94
N ILE A 493 -6.10 6.33 -12.55
CA ILE A 493 -7.20 7.22 -12.91
C ILE A 493 -6.87 7.91 -14.23
N LEU A 494 -6.88 7.11 -15.29
CA LEU A 494 -6.50 7.57 -16.63
C LEU A 494 -7.70 8.27 -17.31
N SER A 495 -8.15 9.37 -16.72
CA SER A 495 -9.29 10.18 -17.18
C SER A 495 -8.84 11.59 -17.52
N ALA A 496 -9.45 12.18 -18.53
CA ALA A 496 -9.25 13.58 -18.85
C ALA A 496 -9.95 14.54 -17.86
N ASN A 497 -10.76 14.05 -16.94
CA ASN A 497 -11.53 14.82 -15.99
C ASN A 497 -11.02 14.63 -14.56
N GLU A 498 -11.16 15.64 -13.73
CA GLU A 498 -10.75 15.67 -12.33
C GLU A 498 -11.71 14.92 -11.39
N ALA A 499 -13.01 14.86 -11.71
CA ALA A 499 -14.02 14.24 -10.83
C ALA A 499 -13.72 12.78 -10.46
N PRO A 500 -13.24 11.91 -11.37
CA PRO A 500 -12.85 10.54 -11.02
C PRO A 500 -11.73 10.46 -9.98
N VAL A 501 -10.86 11.47 -9.88
CA VAL A 501 -9.76 11.49 -8.90
C VAL A 501 -10.32 11.54 -7.48
N CYS A 502 -11.15 12.53 -7.19
CA CYS A 502 -11.78 12.63 -5.87
C CYS A 502 -12.68 11.42 -5.54
N LYS A 503 -13.41 10.91 -6.54
CA LYS A 503 -14.24 9.72 -6.36
C LYS A 503 -13.43 8.50 -5.94
N ALA A 504 -12.30 8.24 -6.61
CA ALA A 504 -11.43 7.11 -6.30
C ALA A 504 -10.76 7.29 -4.93
N LEU A 505 -10.22 8.47 -4.63
CA LEU A 505 -9.61 8.78 -3.35
C LEU A 505 -10.59 8.58 -2.19
N LYS A 506 -11.80 9.15 -2.31
CA LYS A 506 -12.84 8.98 -1.30
C LYS A 506 -13.17 7.51 -1.08
N LEU A 507 -13.43 6.77 -2.15
CA LEU A 507 -13.76 5.34 -2.07
C LEU A 507 -12.65 4.53 -1.36
N MET A 508 -11.39 4.77 -1.70
CA MET A 508 -10.27 4.07 -1.09
C MET A 508 -10.08 4.45 0.39
N HIS A 509 -10.23 5.73 0.73
CA HIS A 509 -10.20 6.16 2.12
C HIS A 509 -11.36 5.60 2.95
N ASP A 510 -12.56 5.46 2.37
CA ASP A 510 -13.70 4.82 3.04
C ASP A 510 -13.43 3.32 3.32
N ILE A 511 -12.62 2.65 2.49
CA ILE A 511 -12.21 1.25 2.71
C ILE A 511 -11.14 1.13 3.80
N ASN A 512 -10.09 1.93 3.69
CA ASN A 512 -9.01 2.00 4.68
C ASN A 512 -8.26 3.33 4.59
N PRO A 513 -8.54 4.27 5.50
CA PRO A 513 -7.89 5.59 5.50
C PRO A 513 -6.40 5.55 5.88
N TYR A 514 -5.89 4.40 6.34
CA TYR A 514 -4.51 4.26 6.79
C TYR A 514 -3.54 3.83 5.70
N ILE A 515 -4.04 3.39 4.56
CA ILE A 515 -3.21 3.07 3.40
C ILE A 515 -3.13 4.31 2.52
N PRO A 516 -1.97 4.94 2.36
CA PRO A 516 -1.79 6.07 1.46
C PRO A 516 -2.26 5.74 0.04
N VAL A 517 -2.92 6.69 -0.59
CA VAL A 517 -3.37 6.57 -1.98
C VAL A 517 -2.65 7.60 -2.83
N VAL A 518 -1.89 7.14 -3.80
CA VAL A 518 -1.13 7.97 -4.75
C VAL A 518 -1.73 7.78 -6.14
N PRO A 519 -2.70 8.63 -6.56
CA PRO A 519 -3.41 8.43 -7.80
C PRO A 519 -2.49 8.56 -9.01
N GLY A 520 -2.64 7.64 -9.95
CA GLY A 520 -2.10 7.74 -11.28
C GLY A 520 -2.91 8.73 -12.11
N LEU A 521 -2.29 9.83 -12.48
CA LEU A 521 -2.92 10.91 -13.24
C LEU A 521 -2.56 10.82 -14.72
N PHE A 522 -3.49 11.24 -15.52
CA PHE A 522 -3.36 11.20 -16.96
C PHE A 522 -2.60 12.41 -17.50
N ALA A 523 -1.42 12.18 -18.07
CA ALA A 523 -0.78 13.16 -18.93
C ALA A 523 -1.37 13.06 -20.36
N PRO A 524 -1.65 14.18 -21.03
CA PRO A 524 -2.40 14.15 -22.29
C PRO A 524 -1.60 13.55 -23.42
N PHE A 525 -1.93 12.34 -23.85
CA PHE A 525 -1.38 11.75 -25.05
C PHE A 525 -2.25 11.93 -26.31
N TYR A 526 -3.46 12.43 -26.15
CA TYR A 526 -4.31 12.83 -27.27
C TYR A 526 -4.83 14.24 -27.04
N LYS A 527 -4.12 15.26 -27.49
CA LYS A 527 -4.57 16.66 -27.55
C LYS A 527 -5.48 17.15 -26.39
N SER A 528 -5.44 16.48 -25.24
CA SER A 528 -6.19 16.92 -24.05
C SER A 528 -5.59 18.21 -23.55
N PRO A 529 -6.42 19.18 -23.12
CA PRO A 529 -5.90 20.43 -22.62
C PRO A 529 -5.00 20.23 -21.39
N THR A 530 -3.86 20.87 -21.35
CA THR A 530 -2.97 20.93 -20.17
C THR A 530 -3.71 21.29 -18.89
N LEU A 531 -4.73 22.16 -18.99
CA LEU A 531 -5.58 22.54 -17.88
C LEU A 531 -6.27 21.34 -17.21
N SER A 532 -6.66 20.34 -17.99
CA SER A 532 -7.27 19.10 -17.46
C SER A 532 -6.30 18.35 -16.54
N SER A 533 -5.04 18.20 -16.95
CA SER A 533 -4.00 17.56 -16.12
C SER A 533 -3.74 18.34 -14.82
N LEU A 534 -3.70 19.67 -14.89
CA LEU A 534 -3.53 20.50 -13.71
C LEU A 534 -4.73 20.43 -12.75
N LYS A 535 -5.95 20.33 -13.27
CA LYS A 535 -7.16 20.11 -12.45
C LYS A 535 -7.14 18.74 -11.76
N GLN A 536 -6.68 17.68 -12.43
CA GLN A 536 -6.49 16.38 -11.80
C GLN A 536 -5.48 16.46 -10.65
N LEU A 537 -4.37 17.17 -10.86
CA LEU A 537 -3.37 17.41 -9.82
C LEU A 537 -3.99 18.13 -8.61
N GLN A 538 -4.73 19.23 -8.85
CA GLN A 538 -5.48 19.92 -7.80
C GLN A 538 -6.47 19.02 -7.08
N ALA A 539 -7.20 18.19 -7.82
CA ALA A 539 -8.16 17.24 -7.24
C ALA A 539 -7.45 16.21 -6.35
N SER A 540 -6.29 15.68 -6.77
CA SER A 540 -5.50 14.81 -5.91
C SER A 540 -5.19 15.49 -4.57
N CYS A 541 -4.71 16.72 -4.63
CA CYS A 541 -4.37 17.47 -3.44
C CYS A 541 -5.59 17.76 -2.55
N ALA A 542 -6.68 18.24 -3.14
CA ALA A 542 -7.88 18.64 -2.42
C ALA A 542 -8.61 17.45 -1.78
N CYS A 543 -8.50 16.27 -2.36
CA CYS A 543 -9.23 15.07 -1.94
C CYS A 543 -8.38 14.08 -1.13
N GLY A 544 -7.21 14.50 -0.62
CA GLY A 544 -6.41 13.71 0.31
C GLY A 544 -5.46 12.71 -0.34
N GLY A 545 -5.09 12.90 -1.60
CA GLY A 545 -4.04 12.11 -2.23
C GLY A 545 -2.70 12.30 -1.55
N TRP A 546 -1.95 11.22 -1.38
CA TRP A 546 -0.57 11.24 -0.86
C TRP A 546 0.45 11.59 -1.95
N GLY A 547 0.11 12.53 -2.80
CA GLY A 547 0.85 12.90 -3.98
C GLY A 547 0.18 12.42 -5.26
N PHE A 548 0.95 12.08 -6.28
CA PHE A 548 0.46 11.67 -7.59
C PHE A 548 1.55 10.92 -8.37
N ILE A 549 1.13 10.21 -9.42
CA ILE A 549 2.04 9.60 -10.39
C ILE A 549 1.55 9.93 -11.81
N TRP A 550 2.35 10.59 -12.60
CA TRP A 550 2.01 10.87 -14.00
C TRP A 550 2.13 9.62 -14.88
N PHE A 551 1.10 9.32 -15.65
CA PHE A 551 1.17 8.33 -16.71
C PHE A 551 1.18 9.02 -18.06
N GLN A 552 2.30 9.03 -18.77
CA GLN A 552 3.66 8.60 -18.44
C GLN A 552 4.65 9.69 -18.88
N SER A 553 5.94 9.49 -18.65
CA SER A 553 7.02 10.46 -18.91
C SER A 553 7.05 11.03 -20.32
N ASP A 554 6.71 10.20 -21.32
CA ASP A 554 6.74 10.60 -22.74
C ASP A 554 5.69 11.67 -23.08
N TYR A 555 4.65 11.78 -22.27
CA TYR A 555 3.57 12.76 -22.43
C TYR A 555 3.78 14.04 -21.60
N LEU A 556 4.78 14.05 -20.72
CA LEU A 556 5.17 15.26 -19.97
C LEU A 556 6.05 16.15 -20.86
N GLN A 557 5.43 16.88 -21.78
CA GLN A 557 6.13 17.73 -22.74
C GLN A 557 5.31 18.99 -23.08
N GLY A 558 5.95 19.95 -23.76
CA GLY A 558 5.31 21.17 -24.20
C GLY A 558 4.75 22.01 -23.05
N ASP A 559 3.53 22.53 -23.19
CA ASP A 559 2.90 23.42 -22.22
C ASP A 559 2.74 22.78 -20.83
N LEU A 560 2.47 21.47 -20.73
CA LEU A 560 2.38 20.80 -19.43
C LEU A 560 3.72 20.79 -18.71
N GLU A 561 4.80 20.47 -19.39
CA GLU A 561 6.15 20.49 -18.82
C GLU A 561 6.51 21.88 -18.29
N GLU A 562 6.28 22.92 -19.08
CA GLU A 562 6.60 24.30 -18.68
C GLU A 562 5.77 24.75 -17.48
N ARG A 563 4.50 24.39 -17.41
CA ARG A 563 3.64 24.71 -16.26
C ARG A 563 4.04 23.95 -15.00
N LEU A 564 4.47 22.70 -15.12
CA LEU A 564 4.98 21.94 -13.97
C LEU A 564 6.29 22.53 -13.45
N LYS A 565 7.21 22.95 -14.34
CA LYS A 565 8.43 23.67 -13.98
C LYS A 565 8.11 25.01 -13.28
N TYR A 566 7.19 25.79 -13.84
CA TYR A 566 6.73 27.05 -13.23
C TYR A 566 6.14 26.82 -11.85
N ARG A 567 5.28 25.79 -11.70
CA ARG A 567 4.71 25.40 -10.41
C ARG A 567 5.82 25.11 -9.39
N LYS A 568 6.79 24.26 -9.75
CA LYS A 568 7.90 23.89 -8.85
C LYS A 568 8.73 25.10 -8.43
N ALA A 569 9.00 26.03 -9.35
CA ALA A 569 9.80 27.24 -9.08
C ALA A 569 9.08 28.25 -8.18
N ASN A 570 7.74 28.26 -8.16
CA ASN A 570 6.94 29.28 -7.47
C ASN A 570 6.16 28.76 -6.26
N MET A 571 6.26 27.48 -5.94
CA MET A 571 5.63 26.92 -4.73
C MET A 571 6.55 27.10 -3.53
N VAL A 572 6.02 27.81 -2.52
CA VAL A 572 6.71 28.05 -1.24
C VAL A 572 6.65 26.83 -0.32
N VAL A 573 5.75 25.89 -0.59
CA VAL A 573 5.53 24.69 0.22
C VAL A 573 5.67 23.46 -0.66
N GLU A 574 6.58 22.55 -0.30
CA GLU A 574 6.67 21.22 -0.92
C GLU A 574 5.45 20.40 -0.51
N GLY A 575 4.64 20.07 -1.46
CA GLY A 575 3.42 19.31 -1.24
C GLY A 575 2.35 19.72 -2.27
N CYS A 576 1.29 18.99 -2.27
CA CYS A 576 0.14 19.46 -3.02
C CYS A 576 -0.25 20.86 -2.64
#